data_5923360bdd46d4d7e6e951d4a80469f3
#
_entry.id   5923360bdd46d4d7e6e951d4a80469f3
#
_cell.length_a   1.000
_cell.length_b   1.000
_cell.length_c   1.000
_cell.angle_alpha   90.00
_cell.angle_beta   90.00
_cell.angle_gamma   90.00
#
_symmetry.space_group_name_H-M   'P 1'
#
loop_
_entity.id
_entity.type
_entity.pdbx_description
1 polymer ?
#
loop_
_entity_poly.entity_id
_entity_poly.type
_entity_poly.pdbx_seq_one_letter_code
_entity_poly.pdbx_strand_id
1 'polypeptide(L)'
;MNPILMAMLFSVLSAFGVEWASKTQNVREDSAIAGIWSLGMALGVIFIFLTPGYAPNLSAYLFGNILTVSTGDIIWIAALALLLVILFSLFLREIVYVAFDRDFALTQGVPVKCIEYVMMCCIAMTIVLSIRLVGIMLLMSLLTLPQITVNLFTSDFKKIIFGSIAIGFLGCVFGLVLSYFLNVPSGAFIILVLVLFFLIVKAIKAVLKR
;
A
#
# COMPACT_ATOMS: atom_id res chain seq x y z
N MET A 1 8.57 -19.21 -16.42
CA MET A 1 7.73 -18.00 -16.61
C MET A 1 8.14 -16.99 -15.56
N ASN A 2 8.13 -15.71 -15.91
CA ASN A 2 8.56 -14.67 -14.95
C ASN A 2 7.46 -14.46 -13.88
N PRO A 3 7.73 -14.67 -12.57
CA PRO A 3 6.72 -14.55 -11.50
C PRO A 3 6.03 -13.17 -11.45
N ILE A 4 6.76 -12.12 -11.84
CA ILE A 4 6.24 -10.76 -11.86
C ILE A 4 5.13 -10.58 -12.89
N LEU A 5 5.28 -11.16 -14.10
CA LEU A 5 4.25 -11.11 -15.14
C LEU A 5 2.97 -11.84 -14.70
N MET A 6 3.12 -12.97 -14.01
CA MET A 6 1.97 -13.70 -13.46
C MET A 6 1.26 -12.92 -12.35
N ALA A 7 2.01 -12.26 -11.47
CA ALA A 7 1.44 -11.40 -10.45
C ALA A 7 0.69 -10.20 -11.05
N MET A 8 1.20 -9.59 -12.12
CA MET A 8 0.53 -8.51 -12.84
C MET A 8 -0.78 -8.99 -13.49
N LEU A 9 -0.77 -10.13 -14.16
CA LEU A 9 -1.99 -10.70 -14.74
C LEU A 9 -3.04 -11.01 -13.68
N PHE A 10 -2.62 -11.62 -12.55
CA PHE A 10 -3.53 -11.94 -11.46
C PHE A 10 -4.09 -10.67 -10.80
N SER A 11 -3.30 -9.60 -10.65
CA SER A 11 -3.77 -8.33 -10.08
C SER A 11 -4.86 -7.68 -10.95
N VAL A 12 -4.70 -7.70 -12.27
CA VAL A 12 -5.71 -7.20 -13.21
C VAL A 12 -6.99 -8.03 -13.13
N LEU A 13 -6.87 -9.36 -13.15
CA LEU A 13 -8.03 -10.26 -13.02
C LEU A 13 -8.76 -10.07 -11.69
N SER A 14 -8.01 -9.87 -10.60
CA SER A 14 -8.58 -9.61 -9.27
C SER A 14 -9.34 -8.29 -9.23
N ALA A 15 -8.82 -7.24 -9.86
CA ALA A 15 -9.50 -5.95 -9.94
C ALA A 15 -10.86 -6.07 -10.67
N PHE A 16 -10.89 -6.78 -11.80
CA PHE A 16 -12.15 -7.08 -12.49
C PHE A 16 -13.09 -7.93 -11.63
N GLY A 17 -12.57 -8.91 -10.90
CA GLY A 17 -13.35 -9.76 -9.99
C GLY A 17 -13.99 -8.98 -8.85
N VAL A 18 -13.27 -8.04 -8.24
CA VAL A 18 -13.81 -7.15 -7.20
C VAL A 18 -14.93 -6.28 -7.77
N GLU A 19 -14.69 -5.65 -8.92
CA GLU A 19 -15.67 -4.76 -9.54
C GLU A 19 -16.94 -5.51 -9.95
N TRP A 20 -16.79 -6.71 -10.51
CA TRP A 20 -17.92 -7.58 -10.85
C TRP A 20 -18.73 -8.01 -9.60
N ALA A 21 -18.04 -8.42 -8.54
CA ALA A 21 -18.69 -8.83 -7.28
C ALA A 21 -19.42 -7.65 -6.63
N SER A 22 -18.82 -6.48 -6.61
CA SER A 22 -19.41 -5.26 -6.04
C SER A 22 -20.65 -4.81 -6.82
N LYS A 23 -20.55 -4.72 -8.15
CA LYS A 23 -21.65 -4.19 -8.99
C LYS A 23 -22.79 -5.19 -9.23
N THR A 24 -22.47 -6.49 -9.36
CA THR A 24 -23.47 -7.51 -9.78
C THR A 24 -24.09 -8.22 -8.59
N GLN A 25 -23.34 -8.44 -7.51
CA GLN A 25 -23.77 -9.23 -6.35
C GLN A 25 -24.10 -8.37 -5.12
N ASN A 26 -24.09 -7.03 -5.23
CA ASN A 26 -24.29 -6.12 -4.10
C ASN A 26 -23.40 -6.41 -2.88
N VAL A 27 -22.23 -7.01 -3.10
CA VAL A 27 -21.25 -7.27 -2.06
C VAL A 27 -20.46 -5.98 -1.80
N ARG A 28 -20.22 -5.62 -0.54
CA ARG A 28 -19.38 -4.47 -0.20
C ARG A 28 -17.99 -4.69 -0.75
N GLU A 29 -17.42 -3.65 -1.35
CA GLU A 29 -16.08 -3.70 -1.98
C GLU A 29 -15.02 -4.26 -1.04
N ASP A 30 -15.01 -3.81 0.23
CA ASP A 30 -14.09 -4.31 1.25
C ASP A 30 -14.19 -5.83 1.46
N SER A 31 -15.41 -6.38 1.42
CA SER A 31 -15.64 -7.82 1.59
C SER A 31 -15.20 -8.61 0.36
N ALA A 32 -15.41 -8.07 -0.84
CA ALA A 32 -14.96 -8.66 -2.09
C ALA A 32 -13.41 -8.68 -2.15
N ILE A 33 -12.76 -7.59 -1.77
CA ILE A 33 -11.31 -7.49 -1.68
C ILE A 33 -10.76 -8.52 -0.69
N ALA A 34 -11.34 -8.59 0.53
CA ALA A 34 -10.92 -9.56 1.55
C ALA A 34 -11.08 -11.02 1.08
N GLY A 35 -12.17 -11.33 0.38
CA GLY A 35 -12.43 -12.66 -0.18
C GLY A 35 -11.41 -13.05 -1.25
N ILE A 36 -11.14 -12.18 -2.21
CA ILE A 36 -10.17 -12.42 -3.29
C ILE A 36 -8.75 -12.50 -2.73
N TRP A 37 -8.40 -11.68 -1.74
CA TRP A 37 -7.11 -11.75 -1.07
C TRP A 37 -6.92 -13.08 -0.34
N SER A 38 -7.91 -13.52 0.44
CA SER A 38 -7.87 -14.81 1.14
C SER A 38 -7.74 -15.98 0.18
N LEU A 39 -8.45 -15.94 -0.95
CA LEU A 39 -8.36 -16.94 -2.01
C LEU A 39 -6.98 -16.95 -2.64
N GLY A 40 -6.42 -15.80 -2.97
CA GLY A 40 -5.06 -15.67 -3.52
C GLY A 40 -4.00 -16.24 -2.58
N MET A 41 -4.09 -15.92 -1.28
CA MET A 41 -3.19 -16.47 -0.26
C MET A 41 -3.31 -17.99 -0.12
N ALA A 42 -4.54 -18.52 -0.09
CA ALA A 42 -4.78 -19.96 0.00
C ALA A 42 -4.22 -20.71 -1.21
N LEU A 43 -4.49 -20.23 -2.42
CA LEU A 43 -3.93 -20.81 -3.65
C LEU A 43 -2.41 -20.71 -3.68
N GLY A 44 -1.83 -19.59 -3.26
CA GLY A 44 -0.38 -19.39 -3.18
C GLY A 44 0.28 -20.42 -2.27
N VAL A 45 -0.28 -20.65 -1.08
CA VAL A 45 0.22 -21.66 -0.14
C VAL A 45 0.11 -23.07 -0.73
N ILE A 46 -1.05 -23.41 -1.32
CA ILE A 46 -1.26 -24.73 -1.96
C ILE A 46 -0.23 -24.98 -3.07
N PHE A 47 0.01 -24.01 -3.96
CA PHE A 47 0.98 -24.16 -5.03
C PHE A 47 2.42 -24.32 -4.53
N ILE A 48 2.80 -23.64 -3.44
CA ILE A 48 4.10 -23.82 -2.80
C ILE A 48 4.26 -25.27 -2.31
N PHE A 49 3.24 -25.82 -1.65
CA PHE A 49 3.29 -27.21 -1.17
C PHE A 49 3.28 -28.26 -2.29
N LEU A 50 2.62 -27.96 -3.40
CA LEU A 50 2.56 -28.87 -4.57
C LEU A 50 3.85 -28.84 -5.42
N THR A 51 4.68 -27.82 -5.27
CA THR A 51 5.92 -27.70 -6.04
C THR A 51 7.04 -28.46 -5.33
N PRO A 52 7.57 -29.55 -5.90
CA PRO A 52 8.68 -30.28 -5.32
C PRO A 52 9.96 -29.44 -5.37
N GLY A 53 10.62 -29.24 -4.23
CA GLY A 53 11.85 -28.47 -4.14
C GLY A 53 11.93 -27.62 -2.89
N TYR A 54 12.84 -26.63 -2.90
CA TYR A 54 13.04 -25.68 -1.81
C TYR A 54 11.82 -24.76 -1.68
N ALA A 55 11.06 -24.91 -0.60
CA ALA A 55 9.96 -24.02 -0.29
C ALA A 55 10.52 -22.63 0.07
N PRO A 56 10.18 -21.57 -0.66
CA PRO A 56 10.58 -20.21 -0.31
C PRO A 56 10.14 -19.88 1.11
N ASN A 57 10.98 -19.19 1.86
CA ASN A 57 10.67 -18.82 3.24
C ASN A 57 9.46 -17.86 3.24
N LEU A 58 8.29 -18.35 3.61
CA LEU A 58 7.02 -17.60 3.57
C LEU A 58 7.09 -16.32 4.38
N SER A 59 7.89 -16.29 5.45
CA SER A 59 8.12 -15.10 6.26
C SER A 59 8.83 -13.99 5.48
N ALA A 60 9.72 -14.33 4.54
CA ALA A 60 10.38 -13.35 3.70
C ALA A 60 9.38 -12.64 2.72
N TYR A 61 8.37 -13.36 2.22
CA TYR A 61 7.31 -12.75 1.41
C TYR A 61 6.35 -11.88 2.23
N LEU A 62 6.05 -12.28 3.47
CA LEU A 62 5.11 -11.55 4.33
C LEU A 62 5.73 -10.27 4.90
N PHE A 63 6.97 -10.35 5.38
CA PHE A 63 7.65 -9.26 6.07
C PHE A 63 8.74 -8.59 5.23
N GLY A 64 8.99 -9.10 4.02
CA GLY A 64 10.05 -8.63 3.15
C GLY A 64 11.45 -9.06 3.64
N ASN A 65 12.42 -8.81 2.80
CA ASN A 65 13.83 -8.92 3.17
C ASN A 65 14.59 -7.74 2.57
N ILE A 66 14.73 -6.68 3.35
CA ILE A 66 15.38 -5.45 2.94
C ILE A 66 16.85 -5.68 2.54
N LEU A 67 17.47 -6.76 3.06
CA LEU A 67 18.87 -7.10 2.77
C LEU A 67 19.08 -7.69 1.37
N THR A 68 18.02 -8.13 0.69
CA THR A 68 18.10 -8.74 -0.65
C THR A 68 17.76 -7.78 -1.78
N VAL A 69 17.62 -6.49 -1.49
CA VAL A 69 17.28 -5.45 -2.47
C VAL A 69 18.44 -5.25 -3.44
N SER A 70 18.16 -5.40 -4.74
CA SER A 70 19.16 -5.16 -5.79
C SER A 70 19.19 -3.68 -6.20
N THR A 71 20.34 -3.25 -6.77
CA THR A 71 20.45 -1.89 -7.34
C THR A 71 19.39 -1.62 -8.41
N GLY A 72 19.03 -2.64 -9.19
CA GLY A 72 17.96 -2.54 -10.19
C GLY A 72 16.59 -2.24 -9.57
N ASP A 73 16.28 -2.88 -8.44
CA ASP A 73 15.00 -2.64 -7.74
C ASP A 73 14.92 -1.19 -7.23
N ILE A 74 16.03 -0.64 -6.74
CA ILE A 74 16.11 0.75 -6.28
C ILE A 74 15.86 1.73 -7.46
N ILE A 75 16.43 1.46 -8.62
CA ILE A 75 16.25 2.30 -9.82
C ILE A 75 14.76 2.29 -10.25
N TRP A 76 14.12 1.12 -10.29
CA TRP A 76 12.71 1.03 -10.66
C TRP A 76 11.79 1.76 -9.68
N ILE A 77 12.03 1.62 -8.38
CA ILE A 77 11.24 2.36 -7.37
C ILE A 77 11.51 3.87 -7.43
N ALA A 78 12.76 4.28 -7.61
CA ALA A 78 13.09 5.69 -7.74
C ALA A 78 12.44 6.31 -9.00
N ALA A 79 12.44 5.59 -10.12
CA ALA A 79 11.77 6.02 -11.35
C ALA A 79 10.24 6.14 -11.14
N LEU A 80 9.62 5.14 -10.49
CA LEU A 80 8.20 5.20 -10.17
C LEU A 80 7.88 6.33 -9.20
N ALA A 81 8.68 6.52 -8.15
CA ALA A 81 8.49 7.62 -7.20
C ALA A 81 8.57 8.98 -7.88
N LEU A 82 9.53 9.18 -8.78
CA LEU A 82 9.67 10.40 -9.56
C LEU A 82 8.44 10.62 -10.45
N LEU A 83 7.98 9.59 -11.15
CA LEU A 83 6.77 9.64 -11.97
C LEU A 83 5.55 10.03 -11.13
N LEU A 84 5.35 9.44 -9.96
CA LEU A 84 4.24 9.76 -9.06
C LEU A 84 4.33 11.21 -8.56
N VAL A 85 5.52 11.68 -8.15
CA VAL A 85 5.71 13.06 -7.71
C VAL A 85 5.36 14.04 -8.81
N ILE A 86 5.79 13.79 -10.05
CA ILE A 86 5.46 14.62 -11.21
C ILE A 86 3.94 14.60 -11.46
N LEU A 87 3.34 13.42 -11.50
CA LEU A 87 1.91 13.26 -11.76
C LEU A 87 1.06 13.95 -10.70
N PHE A 88 1.36 13.74 -9.42
CA PHE A 88 0.64 14.39 -8.33
C PHE A 88 0.89 15.90 -8.26
N SER A 89 2.10 16.39 -8.60
CA SER A 89 2.37 17.82 -8.59
C SER A 89 1.64 18.56 -9.72
N LEU A 90 1.48 17.92 -10.89
CA LEU A 90 0.79 18.51 -12.03
C LEU A 90 -0.74 18.40 -11.93
N PHE A 91 -1.26 17.28 -11.46
CA PHE A 91 -2.69 16.94 -11.49
C PHE A 91 -3.32 16.82 -10.10
N LEU A 92 -2.69 17.37 -9.05
CA LEU A 92 -3.21 17.24 -7.68
C LEU A 92 -4.64 17.78 -7.55
N ARG A 93 -4.93 18.88 -8.20
CA ARG A 93 -6.24 19.53 -8.14
C ARG A 93 -7.34 18.67 -8.75
N GLU A 94 -7.08 18.14 -9.92
CA GLU A 94 -7.99 17.25 -10.65
C GLU A 94 -8.19 15.93 -9.92
N ILE A 95 -7.12 15.36 -9.39
CA ILE A 95 -7.15 14.12 -8.59
C ILE A 95 -8.01 14.32 -7.34
N VAL A 96 -7.85 15.45 -6.64
CA VAL A 96 -8.66 15.78 -5.47
C VAL A 96 -10.13 15.94 -5.83
N TYR A 97 -10.45 16.61 -6.93
CA TYR A 97 -11.84 16.75 -7.38
C TYR A 97 -12.48 15.38 -7.66
N VAL A 98 -11.79 14.51 -8.39
CA VAL A 98 -12.29 13.15 -8.69
C VAL A 98 -12.44 12.30 -7.44
N ALA A 99 -11.53 12.44 -6.47
CA ALA A 99 -11.54 11.63 -5.25
C ALA A 99 -12.66 12.03 -4.26
N PHE A 100 -13.05 13.31 -4.21
CA PHE A 100 -14.02 13.80 -3.24
C PHE A 100 -15.42 13.99 -3.83
N ASP A 101 -15.52 14.47 -5.07
CA ASP A 101 -16.80 14.72 -5.74
C ASP A 101 -16.67 14.50 -7.25
N ARG A 102 -17.06 13.30 -7.66
CA ARG A 102 -17.02 12.88 -9.06
C ARG A 102 -17.93 13.73 -9.97
N ASP A 103 -19.12 14.08 -9.47
CA ASP A 103 -20.10 14.83 -10.24
C ASP A 103 -19.63 16.27 -10.42
N PHE A 104 -19.06 16.87 -9.38
CA PHE A 104 -18.43 18.17 -9.46
C PHE A 104 -17.26 18.17 -10.46
N ALA A 105 -16.39 17.15 -10.42
CA ALA A 105 -15.28 17.03 -11.36
C ALA A 105 -15.77 16.97 -12.82
N LEU A 106 -16.86 16.27 -13.11
CA LEU A 106 -17.50 16.24 -14.43
C LEU A 106 -17.99 17.61 -14.88
N THR A 107 -18.61 18.40 -13.98
CA THR A 107 -19.09 19.77 -14.31
C THR A 107 -17.94 20.73 -14.60
N GLN A 108 -16.75 20.48 -14.04
CA GLN A 108 -15.54 21.26 -14.32
C GLN A 108 -14.82 20.83 -15.61
N GLY A 109 -15.36 19.87 -16.38
CA GLY A 109 -14.78 19.38 -17.61
C GLY A 109 -13.56 18.45 -17.40
N VAL A 110 -13.35 17.93 -16.18
CA VAL A 110 -12.25 17.03 -15.86
C VAL A 110 -12.51 15.66 -16.48
N PRO A 111 -11.54 15.04 -17.17
CA PRO A 111 -11.68 13.69 -17.74
C PRO A 111 -11.63 12.61 -16.65
N VAL A 112 -12.69 12.49 -15.85
CA VAL A 112 -12.78 11.66 -14.64
C VAL A 112 -12.33 10.23 -14.91
N LYS A 113 -12.84 9.58 -15.97
CA LYS A 113 -12.47 8.20 -16.30
C LYS A 113 -10.96 8.03 -16.54
N CYS A 114 -10.34 8.98 -17.25
CA CYS A 114 -8.91 8.93 -17.52
C CYS A 114 -8.09 9.01 -16.21
N ILE A 115 -8.47 9.93 -15.32
CA ILE A 115 -7.79 10.09 -14.02
C ILE A 115 -7.97 8.83 -13.15
N GLU A 116 -9.18 8.28 -13.08
CA GLU A 116 -9.44 7.03 -12.34
C GLU A 116 -8.56 5.88 -12.85
N TYR A 117 -8.48 5.67 -14.17
CA TYR A 117 -7.64 4.60 -14.73
C TYR A 117 -6.14 4.84 -14.49
N VAL A 118 -5.66 6.07 -14.66
CA VAL A 118 -4.26 6.42 -14.39
C VAL A 118 -3.93 6.18 -12.91
N MET A 119 -4.79 6.61 -12.00
CA MET A 119 -4.61 6.38 -10.57
C MET A 119 -4.61 4.90 -10.22
N MET A 120 -5.53 4.10 -10.76
CA MET A 120 -5.54 2.64 -10.57
C MET A 120 -4.24 1.98 -11.05
N CYS A 121 -3.76 2.36 -12.24
CA CYS A 121 -2.49 1.84 -12.76
C CYS A 121 -1.31 2.22 -11.86
N CYS A 122 -1.25 3.46 -11.40
CA CYS A 122 -0.19 3.93 -10.50
C CYS A 122 -0.21 3.18 -9.16
N ILE A 123 -1.38 2.97 -8.58
CA ILE A 123 -1.54 2.21 -7.33
C ILE A 123 -1.10 0.76 -7.54
N ALA A 124 -1.56 0.10 -8.61
CA ALA A 124 -1.19 -1.28 -8.92
C ALA A 124 0.33 -1.45 -9.09
N MET A 125 0.97 -0.57 -9.87
CA MET A 125 2.43 -0.58 -10.06
C MET A 125 3.17 -0.38 -8.73
N THR A 126 2.72 0.56 -7.90
CA THR A 126 3.33 0.84 -6.60
C THR A 126 3.24 -0.37 -5.68
N ILE A 127 2.08 -1.01 -5.61
CA ILE A 127 1.88 -2.20 -4.79
C ILE A 127 2.79 -3.35 -5.26
N VAL A 128 2.79 -3.68 -6.55
CA VAL A 128 3.57 -4.81 -7.09
C VAL A 128 5.07 -4.62 -6.87
N LEU A 129 5.61 -3.43 -7.13
CA LEU A 129 7.04 -3.15 -6.91
C LEU A 129 7.39 -3.14 -5.43
N SER A 130 6.51 -2.60 -4.58
CA SER A 130 6.78 -2.51 -3.15
C SER A 130 6.67 -3.86 -2.43
N ILE A 131 5.72 -4.74 -2.80
CA ILE A 131 5.59 -6.08 -2.18
C ILE A 131 6.90 -6.87 -2.26
N ARG A 132 7.58 -6.79 -3.39
CA ARG A 132 8.83 -7.51 -3.59
C ARG A 132 9.94 -7.09 -2.63
N LEU A 133 9.97 -5.82 -2.24
CA LEU A 133 11.02 -5.24 -1.40
C LEU A 133 10.69 -5.30 0.08
N VAL A 134 9.48 -4.92 0.41
CA VAL A 134 9.06 -4.62 1.79
C VAL A 134 8.17 -5.73 2.36
N GLY A 135 7.63 -6.59 1.49
CA GLY A 135 6.64 -7.59 1.87
C GLY A 135 5.24 -7.02 2.04
N ILE A 136 4.23 -7.90 1.96
CA ILE A 136 2.83 -7.48 1.91
C ILE A 136 2.35 -6.88 3.23
N MET A 137 2.74 -7.45 4.37
CA MET A 137 2.31 -6.99 5.70
C MET A 137 2.84 -5.59 6.01
N LEU A 138 4.13 -5.35 5.73
CA LEU A 138 4.73 -4.05 5.96
C LEU A 138 4.18 -3.00 4.99
N LEU A 139 3.96 -3.37 3.72
CA LEU A 139 3.36 -2.46 2.74
C LEU A 139 1.97 -2.01 3.19
N MET A 140 1.08 -2.94 3.58
CA MET A 140 -0.26 -2.60 4.05
C MET A 140 -0.23 -1.68 5.28
N SER A 141 0.71 -1.94 6.20
CA SER A 141 0.89 -1.10 7.38
C SER A 141 1.40 0.31 7.03
N LEU A 142 2.33 0.44 6.09
CA LEU A 142 2.83 1.73 5.61
C LEU A 142 1.79 2.55 4.84
N LEU A 143 0.88 1.89 4.13
CA LEU A 143 -0.20 2.58 3.43
C LEU A 143 -1.29 3.09 4.38
N THR A 144 -1.53 2.40 5.50
CA THR A 144 -2.68 2.70 6.37
C THR A 144 -2.29 3.46 7.64
N LEU A 145 -1.31 2.99 8.40
CA LEU A 145 -1.01 3.53 9.73
C LEU A 145 -0.54 5.00 9.74
N PRO A 146 0.38 5.44 8.86
CA PRO A 146 0.79 6.84 8.84
C PRO A 146 -0.38 7.77 8.50
N GLN A 147 -1.20 7.41 7.52
CA GLN A 147 -2.35 8.20 7.10
C GLN A 147 -3.40 8.32 8.20
N ILE A 148 -3.79 7.20 8.83
CA ILE A 148 -4.77 7.22 9.94
C ILE A 148 -4.25 8.05 11.10
N THR A 149 -2.94 8.00 11.38
CA THR A 149 -2.32 8.79 12.45
C THR A 149 -2.44 10.29 12.20
N VAL A 150 -2.17 10.75 10.97
CA VAL A 150 -2.30 12.17 10.63
C VAL A 150 -3.76 12.62 10.59
N ASN A 151 -4.67 11.78 10.11
CA ASN A 151 -6.11 12.04 10.10
C ASN A 151 -6.70 12.29 11.51
N LEU A 152 -6.02 11.86 12.56
CA LEU A 152 -6.42 12.22 13.91
C LEU A 152 -6.31 13.72 14.20
N PHE A 153 -5.43 14.45 13.51
CA PHE A 153 -5.16 15.86 13.77
C PHE A 153 -5.76 16.82 12.74
N THR A 154 -5.87 16.39 11.48
CA THR A 154 -6.28 17.29 10.40
C THR A 154 -7.11 16.54 9.37
N SER A 155 -8.03 17.28 8.73
CA SER A 155 -8.79 16.82 7.57
C SER A 155 -8.29 17.49 6.26
N ASP A 156 -7.25 18.30 6.32
CA ASP A 156 -6.63 18.95 5.18
C ASP A 156 -5.80 17.94 4.38
N PHE A 157 -6.20 17.68 3.13
CA PHE A 157 -5.61 16.65 2.29
C PHE A 157 -4.10 16.85 2.06
N LYS A 158 -3.66 18.10 1.85
CA LYS A 158 -2.22 18.38 1.68
C LYS A 158 -1.42 18.07 2.94
N LYS A 159 -1.93 18.46 4.10
CA LYS A 159 -1.28 18.16 5.39
C LYS A 159 -1.26 16.67 5.67
N ILE A 160 -2.30 15.93 5.25
CA ILE A 160 -2.34 14.47 5.38
C ILE A 160 -1.24 13.83 4.52
N ILE A 161 -1.06 14.25 3.27
CA ILE A 161 -0.01 13.70 2.40
C ILE A 161 1.38 13.90 3.03
N PHE A 162 1.76 15.14 3.32
CA PHE A 162 3.08 15.43 3.88
C PHE A 162 3.31 14.82 5.26
N GLY A 163 2.29 14.86 6.12
CA GLY A 163 2.35 14.26 7.45
C GLY A 163 2.50 12.74 7.40
N SER A 164 1.78 12.07 6.49
CA SER A 164 1.87 10.61 6.32
C SER A 164 3.25 10.19 5.81
N ILE A 165 3.83 10.93 4.87
CA ILE A 165 5.19 10.70 4.39
C ILE A 165 6.19 10.84 5.54
N ALA A 166 6.08 11.90 6.34
CA ALA A 166 6.98 12.14 7.47
C ALA A 166 6.87 11.04 8.54
N ILE A 167 5.65 10.66 8.96
CA ILE A 167 5.44 9.59 9.93
C ILE A 167 5.90 8.23 9.39
N GLY A 168 5.61 7.91 8.14
CA GLY A 168 6.07 6.68 7.48
C GLY A 168 7.60 6.61 7.45
N PHE A 169 8.26 7.68 7.03
CA PHE A 169 9.72 7.76 7.00
C PHE A 169 10.33 7.60 8.39
N LEU A 170 9.85 8.33 9.39
CA LEU A 170 10.32 8.23 10.77
C LEU A 170 10.09 6.81 11.32
N GLY A 171 8.91 6.23 11.09
CA GLY A 171 8.61 4.86 11.49
C GLY A 171 9.55 3.83 10.89
N CYS A 172 9.88 3.97 9.60
CA CYS A 172 10.87 3.10 8.94
C CYS A 172 12.27 3.26 9.54
N VAL A 173 12.75 4.49 9.71
CA VAL A 173 14.09 4.74 10.26
C VAL A 173 14.21 4.23 11.68
N PHE A 174 13.28 4.60 12.57
CA PHE A 174 13.29 4.12 13.96
C PHE A 174 13.11 2.61 14.04
N GLY A 175 12.19 2.05 13.24
CA GLY A 175 11.96 0.61 13.19
C GLY A 175 13.18 -0.17 12.74
N LEU A 176 13.90 0.29 11.71
CA LEU A 176 15.14 -0.33 11.24
C LEU A 176 16.25 -0.27 12.27
N VAL A 177 16.49 0.91 12.85
CA VAL A 177 17.55 1.10 13.86
C VAL A 177 17.30 0.18 15.06
N LEU A 178 16.10 0.18 15.60
CA LEU A 178 15.75 -0.65 16.75
C LEU A 178 15.78 -2.15 16.44
N SER A 179 15.33 -2.55 15.25
CA SER A 179 15.41 -3.92 14.75
C SER A 179 16.86 -4.43 14.71
N TYR A 180 17.78 -3.59 14.29
CA TYR A 180 19.21 -3.91 14.25
C TYR A 180 19.76 -4.18 15.66
N PHE A 181 19.48 -3.33 16.66
CA PHE A 181 19.94 -3.54 18.02
C PHE A 181 19.33 -4.74 18.72
N LEU A 182 18.08 -5.08 18.38
CA LEU A 182 17.34 -6.18 19.00
C LEU A 182 17.49 -7.53 18.26
N ASN A 183 18.16 -7.55 17.09
CA ASN A 183 18.28 -8.74 16.23
C ASN A 183 16.92 -9.37 15.86
N VAL A 184 15.92 -8.52 15.55
CA VAL A 184 14.55 -8.95 15.18
C VAL A 184 14.30 -8.64 13.70
N PRO A 185 13.43 -9.39 12.99
CA PRO A 185 13.07 -9.10 11.61
C PRO A 185 12.61 -7.66 11.40
N SER A 186 13.28 -6.91 10.52
CA SER A 186 13.08 -5.48 10.32
C SER A 186 11.64 -5.11 9.93
N GLY A 187 11.02 -5.89 9.02
CA GLY A 187 9.66 -5.65 8.59
C GLY A 187 8.64 -5.69 9.72
N ALA A 188 8.70 -6.74 10.55
CA ALA A 188 7.80 -6.89 11.69
C ALA A 188 8.00 -5.78 12.73
N PHE A 189 9.25 -5.36 12.96
CA PHE A 189 9.56 -4.33 13.94
C PHE A 189 9.12 -2.93 13.49
N ILE A 190 9.24 -2.60 12.20
CA ILE A 190 8.72 -1.35 11.64
C ILE A 190 7.20 -1.28 11.83
N ILE A 191 6.47 -2.37 11.58
CA ILE A 191 5.02 -2.44 11.82
C ILE A 191 4.71 -2.12 13.29
N LEU A 192 5.42 -2.76 14.22
CA LEU A 192 5.25 -2.55 15.66
C LEU A 192 5.45 -1.07 16.02
N VAL A 193 6.51 -0.44 15.53
CA VAL A 193 6.81 0.98 15.77
C VAL A 193 5.70 1.89 15.23
N LEU A 194 5.19 1.64 14.03
CA LEU A 194 4.09 2.41 13.45
C LEU A 194 2.79 2.27 14.27
N VAL A 195 2.48 1.04 14.73
CA VAL A 195 1.33 0.81 15.61
C VAL A 195 1.48 1.54 16.94
N LEU A 196 2.66 1.49 17.54
CA LEU A 196 2.94 2.22 18.77
C LEU A 196 2.80 3.73 18.59
N PHE A 197 3.31 4.30 17.50
CA PHE A 197 3.10 5.71 17.16
C PHE A 197 1.62 6.06 17.07
N PHE A 198 0.84 5.26 16.35
CA PHE A 198 -0.60 5.47 16.24
C PHE A 198 -1.30 5.43 17.61
N LEU A 199 -0.97 4.44 18.45
CA LEU A 199 -1.58 4.31 19.79
C LEU A 199 -1.21 5.46 20.71
N ILE A 200 0.05 5.87 20.73
CA ILE A 200 0.53 7.02 21.52
C ILE A 200 -0.21 8.30 21.10
N VAL A 201 -0.25 8.58 19.80
CA VAL A 201 -0.93 9.74 19.25
C VAL A 201 -2.42 9.73 19.59
N LYS A 202 -3.07 8.59 19.46
CA LYS A 202 -4.49 8.42 19.82
C LYS A 202 -4.74 8.64 21.31
N ALA A 203 -3.87 8.12 22.16
CA ALA A 203 -3.94 8.31 23.63
C ALA A 203 -3.76 9.79 23.99
N ILE A 204 -2.77 10.47 23.44
CA ILE A 204 -2.54 11.91 23.64
C ILE A 204 -3.76 12.72 23.24
N LYS A 205 -4.34 12.43 22.07
CA LYS A 205 -5.56 13.11 21.61
C LYS A 205 -6.74 12.87 22.55
N ALA A 206 -6.90 11.66 23.08
CA ALA A 206 -7.97 11.33 24.03
C ALA A 206 -7.84 12.10 25.34
N VAL A 207 -6.60 12.31 25.81
CA VAL A 207 -6.31 13.10 27.02
C VAL A 207 -6.53 14.60 26.79
N LEU A 208 -6.10 15.12 25.63
CA LEU A 208 -6.26 16.55 25.30
C LEU A 208 -7.71 16.96 24.99
N LYS A 209 -8.59 16.01 24.73
CA LYS A 209 -10.01 16.25 24.42
C LYS A 209 -10.89 16.22 25.70
N ARG A 210 -10.30 15.94 26.84
CA ARG A 210 -10.92 16.06 28.17
C ARG A 210 -10.63 17.43 28.77
#